data_5a4b7fffc352ecdcf019ab2ca7bda4cf
#
_entry.id   5a4b7fffc352ecdcf019ab2ca7bda4cf
#
_cell.length_a   1.000
_cell.length_b   1.000
_cell.length_c   1.000
_cell.angle_alpha   90.00
_cell.angle_beta   90.00
_cell.angle_gamma   90.00
#
_symmetry.space_group_name_H-M   'P 1'
#
loop_
_entity.id
_entity.type
_entity.pdbx_description
1 polymer ?
#
loop_
_entity_poly.entity_id
_entity_poly.type
_entity_poly.pdbx_seq_one_letter_code
_entity_poly.pdbx_strand_id
1 'polypeptide(L)'
;IGFITVMHQFLPYAWFQGQCVPFEKARISIATHALHYGTGAFGGMRAIPDPQNSNTMLLFRADRHARRLSQSARLLLTDLTEETILSALTAMLQANKPDQPIYLRPFVYTSD
;
A
#
# COMPACT_ATOMS: atom_id res chain seq x y z
N ILE A 1 -7.29 -18.42 -13.83
CA ILE A 1 -7.38 -17.16 -13.13
C ILE A 1 -7.71 -17.35 -11.66
N GLY A 2 -8.69 -18.17 -11.33
CA GLY A 2 -9.10 -18.39 -9.94
C GLY A 2 -8.04 -19.03 -9.07
N PHE A 3 -7.15 -19.83 -9.61
CA PHE A 3 -6.14 -20.54 -8.84
C PHE A 3 -5.10 -19.60 -8.21
N ILE A 4 -4.95 -18.40 -8.72
CA ILE A 4 -3.98 -17.42 -8.20
C ILE A 4 -4.38 -16.97 -6.80
N THR A 5 -5.67 -16.87 -6.53
CA THR A 5 -6.17 -16.35 -5.27
C THR A 5 -5.81 -17.22 -4.08
N VAL A 6 -5.54 -18.50 -4.30
CA VAL A 6 -5.16 -19.43 -3.23
C VAL A 6 -3.82 -19.03 -2.61
N MET A 7 -2.95 -18.40 -3.39
CA MET A 7 -1.59 -18.05 -2.97
C MET A 7 -1.52 -16.72 -2.21
N HIS A 8 -2.59 -15.93 -2.23
CA HIS A 8 -2.58 -14.60 -1.64
C HIS A 8 -3.71 -14.44 -0.65
N GLN A 9 -3.35 -14.04 0.56
CA GLN A 9 -4.30 -13.67 1.58
C GLN A 9 -4.14 -12.19 1.87
N PHE A 10 -5.24 -11.46 1.76
CA PHE A 10 -5.24 -10.04 2.06
C PHE A 10 -5.69 -9.81 3.50
N LEU A 11 -5.07 -8.84 4.15
CA LEU A 11 -5.46 -8.45 5.49
C LEU A 11 -6.82 -7.74 5.45
N PRO A 12 -7.51 -7.66 6.60
CA PRO A 12 -8.89 -7.15 6.62
C PRO A 12 -9.06 -5.73 6.17
N TYR A 13 -8.03 -4.88 6.31
CA TYR A 13 -8.14 -3.45 6.02
C TYR A 13 -7.18 -3.01 4.95
N ALA A 14 -7.59 -2.01 4.18
CA ALA A 14 -6.79 -1.37 3.15
C ALA A 14 -6.83 0.15 3.34
N TRP A 15 -5.83 0.82 2.82
CA TRP A 15 -5.81 2.28 2.72
C TRP A 15 -6.33 2.66 1.33
N PHE A 16 -7.40 3.41 1.29
CA PHE A 16 -8.06 3.74 0.03
C PHE A 16 -8.58 5.16 0.06
N GLN A 17 -8.11 5.99 -0.88
CA GLN A 17 -8.53 7.37 -1.03
C GLN A 17 -8.41 8.17 0.28
N GLY A 18 -7.27 7.99 0.96
CA GLY A 18 -6.97 8.73 2.18
C GLY A 18 -7.60 8.18 3.45
N GLN A 19 -8.22 7.02 3.40
CA GLN A 19 -8.91 6.44 4.55
C GLN A 19 -8.61 4.96 4.70
N CYS A 20 -8.69 4.50 5.94
CA CYS A 20 -8.66 3.08 6.24
C CYS A 20 -10.07 2.51 6.04
N VAL A 21 -10.21 1.52 5.18
CA VAL A 21 -11.50 0.89 4.86
C VAL A 21 -11.37 -0.62 4.92
N PRO A 22 -12.49 -1.34 5.11
CA PRO A 22 -12.47 -2.80 4.90
C PRO A 22 -12.01 -3.12 3.49
N PHE A 23 -11.21 -4.18 3.35
CA PHE A 23 -10.58 -4.52 2.07
C PHE A 23 -11.58 -4.59 0.91
N GLU A 24 -12.73 -5.20 1.13
CA GLU A 24 -13.73 -5.38 0.08
C GLU A 24 -14.37 -4.07 -0.40
N LYS A 25 -14.18 -2.98 0.33
CA LYS A 25 -14.68 -1.67 -0.08
C LYS A 25 -13.66 -0.84 -0.86
N ALA A 26 -12.42 -1.31 -0.94
CA ALA A 26 -11.38 -0.64 -1.74
C ALA A 26 -11.54 -1.07 -3.20
N ARG A 27 -12.47 -0.43 -3.89
CA ARG A 27 -12.84 -0.76 -5.27
C ARG A 27 -12.75 0.45 -6.18
N ILE A 28 -12.39 0.20 -7.43
CA ILE A 28 -12.33 1.24 -8.45
C ILE A 28 -13.21 0.84 -9.63
N SER A 29 -13.62 1.85 -10.40
CA SER A 29 -14.38 1.65 -11.62
C SER A 29 -13.51 1.00 -12.70
N ILE A 30 -14.13 0.19 -13.55
CA ILE A 30 -13.46 -0.32 -14.75
C ILE A 30 -13.06 0.81 -15.69
N ALA A 31 -13.67 1.98 -15.55
CA ALA A 31 -13.34 3.17 -16.35
C ALA A 31 -12.20 4.00 -15.76
N THR A 32 -11.57 3.52 -14.68
CA THR A 32 -10.48 4.24 -14.04
C THR A 32 -9.34 4.48 -15.03
N HIS A 33 -8.86 5.73 -15.08
CA HIS A 33 -7.85 6.17 -16.04
C HIS A 33 -6.61 5.28 -16.02
N ALA A 34 -6.13 4.91 -14.83
CA ALA A 34 -4.93 4.10 -14.68
C ALA A 34 -5.04 2.73 -15.36
N LEU A 35 -6.23 2.13 -15.40
CA LEU A 35 -6.44 0.83 -16.03
C LEU A 35 -6.29 0.90 -17.55
N HIS A 36 -6.65 2.02 -18.16
CA HIS A 36 -6.65 2.18 -19.61
C HIS A 36 -5.36 2.78 -20.14
N TYR A 37 -4.70 3.61 -19.35
CA TYR A 37 -3.55 4.40 -19.79
C TYR A 37 -2.28 4.12 -19.02
N GLY A 38 -2.32 3.22 -18.06
CA GLY A 38 -1.14 2.85 -17.28
C GLY A 38 -0.63 3.96 -16.37
N THR A 39 -1.48 4.88 -15.96
CA THR A 39 -1.09 6.02 -15.15
C THR A 39 -1.11 5.67 -13.66
N GLY A 40 -0.24 4.76 -13.30
CA GLY A 40 -0.07 4.33 -11.91
C GLY A 40 1.38 3.98 -11.62
N ALA A 41 1.73 4.05 -10.36
CA ALA A 41 3.05 3.66 -9.87
C ALA A 41 2.88 2.95 -8.54
N PHE A 42 3.73 1.98 -8.27
CA PHE A 42 3.68 1.28 -6.99
C PHE A 42 5.07 1.03 -6.44
N GLY A 43 5.14 0.85 -5.13
CA GLY A 43 6.31 0.35 -4.45
C GLY A 43 5.97 -0.94 -3.71
N GLY A 44 6.99 -1.67 -3.28
CA GLY A 44 6.78 -2.87 -2.50
C GLY A 44 7.77 -2.91 -1.37
N MET A 45 7.32 -3.32 -0.19
CA MET A 45 8.19 -3.45 0.97
C MET A 45 7.68 -4.54 1.89
N ARG A 46 8.58 -5.02 2.74
CA ARG A 46 8.23 -6.03 3.73
C ARG A 46 8.16 -5.43 5.11
N ALA A 47 7.24 -5.95 5.90
CA ALA A 47 7.19 -5.71 7.33
C ALA A 47 7.29 -7.06 8.03
N ILE A 48 8.09 -7.11 9.08
CA ILE A 48 8.26 -8.33 9.86
C ILE A 48 7.98 -8.02 11.33
N PRO A 49 7.51 -9.01 12.11
CA PRO A 49 7.37 -8.81 13.56
C PRO A 49 8.73 -8.54 14.19
N ASP A 50 8.77 -7.62 15.14
CA ASP A 50 9.98 -7.37 15.91
C ASP A 50 10.21 -8.54 16.88
N PRO A 51 11.35 -9.26 16.79
CA PRO A 51 11.60 -10.39 17.69
C PRO A 51 11.72 -9.98 19.14
N GLN A 52 12.01 -8.71 19.44
CA GLN A 52 12.17 -8.22 20.80
C GLN A 52 10.90 -7.58 21.37
N ASN A 53 9.91 -7.29 20.52
CA ASN A 53 8.66 -6.67 20.94
C ASN A 53 7.53 -7.17 20.05
N SER A 54 6.74 -8.11 20.55
CA SER A 54 5.71 -8.79 19.79
C SER A 54 4.59 -7.88 19.30
N ASN A 55 4.48 -6.67 19.84
CA ASN A 55 3.44 -5.71 19.43
C ASN A 55 3.93 -4.74 18.37
N THR A 56 5.16 -4.92 17.87
CA THR A 56 5.78 -3.99 16.94
C THR A 56 6.12 -4.71 15.65
N MET A 57 5.85 -4.04 14.52
CA MET A 57 6.29 -4.48 13.19
C MET A 57 7.45 -3.60 12.74
N LEU A 58 8.43 -4.21 12.11
CA LEU A 58 9.57 -3.51 11.54
C LEU A 58 9.37 -3.37 10.03
N LEU A 59 9.37 -2.13 9.56
CA LEU A 59 9.32 -1.80 8.14
C LEU A 59 10.74 -1.62 7.62
N PHE A 60 11.13 -2.46 6.66
CA PHE A 60 12.48 -2.42 6.13
C PHE A 60 12.61 -1.29 5.10
N ARG A 61 13.43 -0.27 5.45
CA ARG A 61 13.76 0.87 4.59
C ARG A 61 12.53 1.61 4.06
N ALA A 62 11.55 1.83 4.94
CA ALA A 62 10.32 2.50 4.55
C ALA A 62 10.57 3.90 4.01
N ASP A 63 11.54 4.62 4.56
CA ASP A 63 11.90 5.97 4.11
C ASP A 63 12.36 5.99 2.66
N ARG A 64 13.18 5.02 2.25
CA ARG A 64 13.66 4.93 0.86
C ARG A 64 12.56 4.55 -0.10
N HIS A 65 11.69 3.62 0.30
CA HIS A 65 10.55 3.21 -0.51
C HIS A 65 9.56 4.36 -0.69
N ALA A 66 9.30 5.10 0.38
CA ALA A 66 8.40 6.25 0.32
C ALA A 66 8.96 7.35 -0.59
N ARG A 67 10.27 7.62 -0.49
CA ARG A 67 10.92 8.61 -1.36
C ARG A 67 10.83 8.22 -2.81
N ARG A 68 11.12 6.97 -3.12
CA ARG A 68 11.08 6.49 -4.50
C ARG A 68 9.67 6.56 -5.08
N LEU A 69 8.67 6.18 -4.30
CA LEU A 69 7.28 6.26 -4.74
C LEU A 69 6.84 7.71 -4.95
N SER A 70 7.24 8.61 -4.06
CA SER A 70 6.96 10.04 -4.21
C SER A 70 7.56 10.59 -5.50
N GLN A 71 8.80 10.20 -5.83
CA GLN A 71 9.44 10.59 -7.09
C GLN A 71 8.72 10.01 -8.30
N SER A 72 8.30 8.76 -8.23
CA SER A 72 7.53 8.12 -9.31
C SER A 72 6.17 8.81 -9.51
N ALA A 73 5.52 9.22 -8.43
CA ALA A 73 4.25 9.94 -8.51
C ALA A 73 4.40 11.27 -9.24
N ARG A 74 5.52 11.96 -9.07
CA ARG A 74 5.77 13.21 -9.78
C ARG A 74 5.84 13.02 -11.28
N LEU A 75 6.37 11.89 -11.74
CA LEU A 75 6.40 11.58 -13.17
C LEU A 75 4.99 11.43 -13.75
N LEU A 76 4.01 11.14 -12.90
CA LEU A 76 2.60 11.06 -13.28
C LEU A 76 1.85 12.35 -12.98
N LEU A 77 2.58 13.44 -12.72
CA LEU A 77 2.03 14.75 -12.37
C LEU A 77 1.15 14.70 -11.11
N THR A 78 1.47 13.79 -10.21
CA THR A 78 0.77 13.64 -8.93
C THR A 78 1.67 14.10 -7.81
N ASP A 79 1.16 14.99 -6.96
CA ASP A 79 1.90 15.50 -5.82
C ASP A 79 1.59 14.64 -4.58
N LEU A 80 2.51 13.75 -4.25
CA LEU A 80 2.38 12.84 -3.13
C LEU A 80 3.65 12.91 -2.28
N THR A 81 3.52 13.31 -1.02
CA THR A 81 4.67 13.47 -0.13
C THR A 81 5.07 12.15 0.51
N GLU A 82 6.36 12.04 0.87
CA GLU A 82 6.87 10.89 1.61
C GLU A 82 6.11 10.70 2.93
N GLU A 83 5.79 11.81 3.60
CA GLU A 83 5.08 11.77 4.89
C GLU A 83 3.70 11.15 4.76
N THR A 84 2.98 11.47 3.71
CA THR A 84 1.66 10.89 3.44
C THR A 84 1.77 9.38 3.24
N ILE A 85 2.77 8.94 2.50
CA ILE A 85 3.00 7.52 2.25
C ILE A 85 3.32 6.80 3.56
N LEU A 86 4.23 7.34 4.35
CA LEU A 86 4.63 6.73 5.62
C LEU A 86 3.48 6.70 6.62
N SER A 87 2.67 7.75 6.67
CA SER A 87 1.48 7.78 7.53
C SER A 87 0.48 6.71 7.15
N ALA A 88 0.25 6.50 5.86
CA ALA A 88 -0.65 5.47 5.37
C ALA A 88 -0.15 4.06 5.74
N LEU A 89 1.15 3.81 5.57
CA LEU A 89 1.74 2.53 5.93
C LEU A 89 1.60 2.25 7.43
N THR A 90 1.87 3.24 8.25
CA THR A 90 1.72 3.13 9.70
C THR A 90 0.27 2.84 10.08
N ALA A 91 -0.68 3.55 9.48
CA ALA A 91 -2.10 3.34 9.73
C ALA A 91 -2.53 1.92 9.36
N MET A 92 -2.00 1.37 8.27
CA MET A 92 -2.31 0.01 7.86
C MET A 92 -1.81 -1.03 8.84
N LEU A 93 -0.61 -0.83 9.36
CA LEU A 93 -0.06 -1.74 10.37
C LEU A 93 -0.85 -1.67 11.68
N GLN A 94 -1.28 -0.48 12.07
CA GLN A 94 -2.08 -0.30 13.28
C GLN A 94 -3.48 -0.90 13.15
N ALA A 95 -4.11 -0.77 11.98
CA ALA A 95 -5.45 -1.29 11.75
C ALA A 95 -5.48 -2.81 11.63
N ASN A 96 -4.49 -3.39 10.96
CA ASN A 96 -4.47 -4.82 10.68
C ASN A 96 -3.80 -5.65 11.77
N LYS A 97 -2.89 -5.06 12.53
CA LYS A 97 -2.14 -5.71 13.62
C LYS A 97 -1.60 -7.09 13.20
N PRO A 98 -0.80 -7.16 12.12
CA PRO A 98 -0.30 -8.44 11.66
C PRO A 98 0.70 -9.03 12.64
N ASP A 99 0.69 -10.34 12.76
CA ASP A 99 1.63 -11.08 13.63
C ASP A 99 2.60 -11.95 12.83
N GLN A 100 2.60 -11.81 11.52
CA GLN A 100 3.46 -12.55 10.60
C GLN A 100 4.09 -11.57 9.62
N PRO A 101 5.17 -11.99 8.92
CA PRO A 101 5.72 -11.18 7.85
C PRO A 101 4.66 -10.89 6.80
N ILE A 102 4.60 -9.64 6.35
CA ILE A 102 3.65 -9.20 5.34
C ILE A 102 4.35 -8.41 4.25
N TYR A 103 3.68 -8.30 3.12
CA TYR A 103 4.09 -7.47 2.01
C TYR A 103 3.13 -6.29 1.90
N LEU A 104 3.71 -5.09 1.82
CA LEU A 104 2.95 -3.85 1.66
C LEU A 104 3.20 -3.29 0.27
N ARG A 105 2.13 -2.96 -0.43
CA ARG A 105 2.22 -2.36 -1.77
C ARG A 105 1.44 -1.04 -1.79
N PRO A 106 2.11 0.09 -1.52
CA PRO A 106 1.50 1.37 -1.80
C PRO A 106 1.40 1.58 -3.31
N PHE A 107 0.23 2.02 -3.76
CA PHE A 107 -0.07 2.22 -5.17
C PHE A 107 -0.68 3.59 -5.36
N VAL A 108 -0.11 4.37 -6.29
CA VAL A 108 -0.59 5.70 -6.66
C VAL A 108 -1.15 5.61 -8.08
N TYR A 109 -2.33 6.13 -8.29
CA TYR A 109 -2.97 6.03 -9.60
C TYR A 109 -3.85 7.25 -9.86
N THR A 110 -4.08 7.51 -11.15
CA THR A 110 -5.04 8.53 -11.56
C THR A 110 -6.40 7.87 -11.79
N SER A 111 -7.44 8.45 -11.20
CA SER A 111 -8.77 7.83 -11.23
C SER A 111 -9.66 8.34 -12.39
N ASP A 112 -9.43 9.56 -12.81
CA ASP A 112 -10.27 10.18 -13.87
C ASP A 112 -9.46 10.65 -15.06
#